data_9de1f12658af7c021e1d4d679cfff6cc
#
_entry.id   9de1f12658af7c021e1d4d679cfff6cc
#
_cell.length_a   1.000
_cell.length_b   1.000
_cell.length_c   1.000
_cell.angle_alpha   90.00
_cell.angle_beta   90.00
_cell.angle_gamma   90.00
#
_symmetry.space_group_name_H-M   'P 1'
#
loop_
_entity.id
_entity.type
_entity.pdbx_description
1 polymer ?
#
loop_
_entity_poly.entity_id
_entity_poly.type
_entity_poly.pdbx_seq_one_letter_code
_entity_poly.pdbx_strand_id
1 'polypeptide(L)'
;MADYEFYVNEYLGTELTREEFPGLAAQARWELERFKRLCRVEGGQEAENLAICAMAEELGAYRKVYLSSASAGSVSVHYDDTARKNAPLRRRLLERAGTYLDIYRGVEA
;
A
#
# COMPACT_ATOMS: atom_id res chain seq x y z
N MET A 1 6.10 -6.55 14.24
CA MET A 1 6.09 -6.59 12.78
C MET A 1 4.73 -7.01 12.27
N ALA A 2 4.28 -6.42 11.19
CA ALA A 2 2.95 -6.74 10.66
C ALA A 2 2.98 -8.07 9.92
N ASP A 3 2.42 -9.09 10.52
CA ASP A 3 2.27 -10.38 9.86
C ASP A 3 0.79 -10.65 9.66
N TYR A 4 0.46 -11.82 9.11
CA TYR A 4 -0.93 -12.11 8.79
C TYR A 4 -1.79 -12.17 10.04
N GLU A 5 -1.24 -12.64 11.14
CA GLU A 5 -1.99 -12.68 12.38
C GLU A 5 -2.30 -11.30 12.90
N PHE A 6 -1.34 -10.38 12.78
CA PHE A 6 -1.59 -8.98 13.12
C PHE A 6 -2.69 -8.41 12.24
N TYR A 7 -2.63 -8.71 10.95
CA TYR A 7 -3.63 -8.23 10.00
C TYR A 7 -5.03 -8.68 10.40
N VAL A 8 -5.18 -9.93 10.78
CA VAL A 8 -6.49 -10.47 11.12
C VAL A 8 -6.94 -10.03 12.51
N ASN A 9 -6.04 -10.07 13.48
CA ASN A 9 -6.42 -9.90 14.88
C ASN A 9 -6.38 -8.45 15.36
N GLU A 10 -5.44 -7.66 14.84
CA GLU A 10 -5.28 -6.28 15.28
C GLU A 10 -5.86 -5.30 14.28
N TYR A 11 -5.54 -5.47 13.02
CA TYR A 11 -6.07 -4.60 11.98
C TYR A 11 -7.52 -4.98 11.65
N LEU A 12 -7.89 -6.23 11.90
CA LEU A 12 -9.23 -6.78 11.62
C LEU A 12 -9.51 -6.79 10.13
N GLY A 13 -8.52 -7.12 9.35
CA GLY A 13 -8.66 -7.15 7.91
C GLY A 13 -9.35 -8.39 7.40
N THR A 14 -10.05 -8.26 6.28
CA THR A 14 -10.76 -9.38 5.68
C THR A 14 -10.53 -9.44 4.17
N GLU A 15 -9.73 -8.54 3.64
CA GLU A 15 -9.57 -8.41 2.18
C GLU A 15 -8.50 -9.32 1.61
N LEU A 16 -7.51 -9.70 2.40
CA LEU A 16 -6.36 -10.43 1.91
C LEU A 16 -6.30 -11.82 2.52
N THR A 17 -5.89 -12.79 1.71
CA THR A 17 -5.74 -14.16 2.20
C THR A 17 -4.37 -14.32 2.83
N ARG A 18 -4.22 -15.44 3.54
CA ARG A 18 -2.95 -15.77 4.18
C ARG A 18 -1.82 -15.87 3.15
N GLU A 19 -2.16 -16.36 1.96
CA GLU A 19 -1.15 -16.51 0.91
C GLU A 19 -0.76 -15.18 0.29
N GLU A 20 -1.71 -14.27 0.19
CA GLU A 20 -1.47 -12.97 -0.44
C GLU A 20 -0.72 -12.01 0.46
N PHE A 21 -0.99 -12.09 1.75
CA PHE A 21 -0.55 -11.04 2.65
C PHE A 21 0.97 -10.85 2.72
N PRO A 22 1.79 -11.91 2.82
CA PRO A 22 3.22 -11.68 3.02
C PRO A 22 3.87 -10.87 1.91
N GLY A 23 3.52 -11.17 0.66
CA GLY A 23 4.10 -10.43 -0.45
C GLY A 23 3.64 -8.99 -0.50
N LEU A 24 2.36 -8.78 -0.27
CA LEU A 24 1.82 -7.43 -0.28
C LEU A 24 2.32 -6.61 0.89
N ALA A 25 2.46 -7.24 2.06
CA ALA A 25 3.01 -6.55 3.21
C ALA A 25 4.45 -6.15 3.00
N ALA A 26 5.22 -6.99 2.32
CA ALA A 26 6.60 -6.64 2.00
C ALA A 26 6.66 -5.45 1.06
N GLN A 27 5.81 -5.42 0.05
CA GLN A 27 5.73 -4.27 -0.84
C GLN A 27 5.30 -3.02 -0.09
N ALA A 28 4.32 -3.17 0.79
CA ALA A 28 3.85 -2.04 1.58
C ALA A 28 4.96 -1.49 2.45
N ARG A 29 5.77 -2.38 3.03
CA ARG A 29 6.88 -1.94 3.87
C ARG A 29 7.91 -1.16 3.05
N TRP A 30 8.20 -1.62 1.83
CA TRP A 30 9.12 -0.90 0.97
C TRP A 30 8.58 0.48 0.61
N GLU A 31 7.29 0.58 0.35
CA GLU A 31 6.70 1.88 0.06
C GLU A 31 6.75 2.79 1.27
N LEU A 32 6.52 2.25 2.45
CA LEU A 32 6.60 3.04 3.67
C LEU A 32 8.04 3.53 3.89
N GLU A 33 9.03 2.68 3.67
CA GLU A 33 10.42 3.11 3.79
C GLU A 33 10.74 4.21 2.80
N ARG A 34 10.16 4.14 1.61
CA ARG A 34 10.33 5.18 0.63
C ARG A 34 9.73 6.49 1.12
N PHE A 35 8.53 6.43 1.70
CA PHE A 35 7.92 7.61 2.28
C PHE A 35 8.79 8.21 3.38
N LYS A 36 9.40 7.34 4.18
CA LYS A 36 10.27 7.82 5.26
C LYS A 36 11.50 8.56 4.72
N ARG A 37 11.96 8.20 3.54
CA ARG A 37 13.07 8.91 2.92
C ARG A 37 12.65 10.24 2.33
N LEU A 38 11.41 10.33 1.86
CA LEU A 38 10.93 11.53 1.17
C LEU A 38 10.18 12.49 2.07
N CYS A 39 9.64 11.98 3.15
CA CYS A 39 8.80 12.75 4.06
C CYS A 39 9.21 12.47 5.47
N ARG A 40 8.80 13.34 6.37
CA ARG A 40 8.96 13.08 7.79
C ARG A 40 7.76 12.26 8.23
N VAL A 41 8.02 11.07 8.75
CA VAL A 41 6.96 10.14 9.16
C VAL A 41 7.10 9.89 10.65
N GLU A 42 6.03 10.14 11.38
CA GLU A 42 6.03 9.96 12.83
C GLU A 42 4.90 9.02 13.25
N GLY A 43 5.17 8.20 14.22
CA GLY A 43 4.23 7.24 14.75
C GLY A 43 4.99 6.08 15.37
N GLY A 44 4.34 5.31 16.19
CA GLY A 44 4.99 4.18 16.82
C GLY A 44 4.98 2.96 15.93
N GLN A 45 5.60 1.89 16.41
CA GLN A 45 5.70 0.66 15.65
C GLN A 45 4.31 0.08 15.36
N GLU A 46 3.40 0.19 16.30
CA GLU A 46 2.07 -0.34 16.08
C GLU A 46 1.35 0.45 14.99
N ALA A 47 1.51 1.77 15.00
CA ALA A 47 0.92 2.59 13.95
C ALA A 47 1.51 2.23 12.59
N GLU A 48 2.80 1.97 12.52
CA GLU A 48 3.42 1.54 11.28
C GLU A 48 2.87 0.19 10.82
N ASN A 49 2.66 -0.73 11.75
CA ASN A 49 2.10 -2.03 11.40
C ASN A 49 0.70 -1.89 10.84
N LEU A 50 -0.12 -1.03 11.44
CA LEU A 50 -1.46 -0.78 10.93
C LEU A 50 -1.40 -0.14 9.54
N ALA A 51 -0.49 0.79 9.36
CA ALA A 51 -0.33 1.43 8.05
C ALA A 51 0.09 0.43 6.98
N ILE A 52 0.98 -0.49 7.33
CA ILE A 52 1.41 -1.51 6.40
C ILE A 52 0.24 -2.40 5.99
N CYS A 53 -0.61 -2.76 6.94
CA CYS A 53 -1.79 -3.56 6.62
C CYS A 53 -2.71 -2.82 5.66
N ALA A 54 -2.95 -1.55 5.91
CA ALA A 54 -3.83 -0.76 5.05
C ALA A 54 -3.24 -0.60 3.66
N MET A 55 -1.94 -0.36 3.58
CA MET A 55 -1.27 -0.23 2.30
C MET A 55 -1.27 -1.55 1.55
N ALA A 56 -1.13 -2.67 2.26
CA ALA A 56 -1.17 -3.98 1.62
C ALA A 56 -2.53 -4.23 0.98
N GLU A 57 -3.60 -3.81 1.65
CA GLU A 57 -4.93 -3.94 1.06
C GLU A 57 -5.06 -3.11 -0.21
N GLU A 58 -4.52 -1.92 -0.19
CA GLU A 58 -4.57 -1.04 -1.35
C GLU A 58 -3.80 -1.65 -2.52
N LEU A 59 -2.63 -2.19 -2.23
CA LEU A 59 -1.83 -2.85 -3.25
C LEU A 59 -2.53 -4.08 -3.82
N GLY A 60 -3.19 -4.84 -2.96
CA GLY A 60 -3.92 -6.01 -3.40
C GLY A 60 -5.08 -5.65 -4.31
N ALA A 61 -5.81 -4.60 -3.95
CA ALA A 61 -6.91 -4.15 -4.77
C ALA A 61 -6.43 -3.66 -6.13
N TYR A 62 -5.33 -2.93 -6.13
CA TYR A 62 -4.75 -2.44 -7.38
C TYR A 62 -4.32 -3.59 -8.27
N ARG A 63 -3.68 -4.60 -7.68
CA ARG A 63 -3.22 -5.75 -8.43
C ARG A 63 -4.38 -6.51 -9.07
N LYS A 64 -5.48 -6.68 -8.32
CA LYS A 64 -6.64 -7.37 -8.84
C LYS A 64 -7.25 -6.63 -10.03
N VAL A 65 -7.36 -5.34 -9.93
CA VAL A 65 -7.90 -4.54 -11.01
C VAL A 65 -7.00 -4.60 -12.23
N TYR A 66 -5.70 -4.50 -12.02
CA TYR A 66 -4.75 -4.52 -13.10
C TYR A 66 -4.76 -5.86 -13.83
N LEU A 67 -4.75 -6.95 -13.08
CA LEU A 67 -4.76 -8.28 -13.67
C LEU A 67 -6.08 -8.56 -14.38
N SER A 68 -7.16 -8.09 -13.83
CA SER A 68 -8.45 -8.24 -14.46
C SER A 68 -8.50 -7.55 -15.80
N SER A 69 -7.97 -6.35 -15.87
CA SER A 69 -7.92 -5.61 -17.11
C SER A 69 -7.07 -6.31 -18.15
N ALA A 70 -5.94 -6.84 -17.71
CA ALA A 70 -5.07 -7.57 -18.61
C ALA A 70 -5.72 -8.84 -19.12
N SER A 71 -6.42 -9.54 -18.24
CA SER A 71 -7.09 -10.77 -18.63
C SER A 71 -8.22 -10.53 -19.58
N ALA A 72 -8.80 -9.37 -19.57
CA ALA A 72 -9.88 -9.06 -20.45
C ALA A 72 -9.43 -8.92 -21.91
N GLY A 73 -8.21 -9.12 -22.17
CA GLY A 73 -7.69 -9.09 -23.52
C GLY A 73 -7.44 -7.74 -24.08
N SER A 74 -7.51 -6.77 -23.27
CA SER A 74 -7.22 -5.47 -23.71
C SER A 74 -5.76 -5.32 -23.78
N VAL A 75 -5.23 -5.97 -24.72
CA VAL A 75 -3.86 -6.01 -24.83
C VAL A 75 -3.22 -4.74 -25.12
N SER A 76 -3.96 -3.84 -25.58
CA SER A 76 -3.39 -2.57 -25.88
C SER A 76 -3.19 -1.73 -24.66
N VAL A 77 -2.77 -2.32 -23.60
CA VAL A 77 -2.47 -1.56 -22.45
C VAL A 77 -1.29 -0.70 -22.76
N HIS A 78 -1.47 0.58 -22.68
CA HIS A 78 -0.43 1.50 -23.04
C HIS A 78 0.45 1.76 -21.83
N TYR A 79 1.73 1.95 -22.09
CA TYR A 79 2.64 2.31 -21.02
C TYR A 79 2.21 3.58 -20.32
N ASP A 80 1.62 4.49 -21.07
CA ASP A 80 1.15 5.73 -20.48
C ASP A 80 0.07 5.48 -19.44
N ASP A 81 -0.82 4.55 -19.73
CA ASP A 81 -1.86 4.22 -18.78
C ASP A 81 -1.31 3.60 -17.51
N THR A 82 -0.30 2.78 -17.66
CA THR A 82 0.35 2.18 -16.53
C THR A 82 0.99 3.26 -15.65
N ALA A 83 1.67 4.20 -16.26
CA ALA A 83 2.29 5.27 -15.52
C ALA A 83 1.26 6.13 -14.81
N ARG A 84 0.15 6.39 -15.43
CA ARG A 84 -0.91 7.16 -14.80
C ARG A 84 -1.51 6.43 -13.62
N LYS A 85 -1.65 5.12 -13.75
CA LYS A 85 -2.22 4.35 -12.65
C LYS A 85 -1.30 4.31 -11.46
N ASN A 86 0.00 4.29 -11.70
CA ASN A 86 0.95 4.25 -10.60
C ASN A 86 0.91 5.51 -9.74
N ALA A 87 0.75 6.66 -10.35
CA ALA A 87 0.72 7.89 -9.58
C ALA A 87 -0.49 7.95 -8.64
N PRO A 88 -1.71 7.63 -9.10
CA PRO A 88 -2.83 7.58 -8.17
C PRO A 88 -2.65 6.51 -7.10
N LEU A 89 -2.03 5.39 -7.43
CA LEU A 89 -1.80 4.36 -6.44
C LEU A 89 -0.90 4.86 -5.31
N ARG A 90 0.18 5.54 -5.65
CA ARG A 90 1.08 6.07 -4.62
C ARG A 90 0.37 7.08 -3.74
N ARG A 91 -0.49 7.89 -4.32
CA ARG A 91 -1.26 8.84 -3.54
C ARG A 91 -2.18 8.11 -2.58
N ARG A 92 -2.85 7.06 -3.04
CA ARG A 92 -3.73 6.30 -2.18
C ARG A 92 -2.96 5.60 -1.07
N LEU A 93 -1.77 5.08 -1.39
CA LEU A 93 -0.94 4.47 -0.37
C LEU A 93 -0.56 5.48 0.69
N LEU A 94 -0.20 6.67 0.27
CA LEU A 94 0.16 7.72 1.20
C LEU A 94 -1.03 8.10 2.08
N GLU A 95 -2.21 8.19 1.50
CA GLU A 95 -3.41 8.50 2.26
C GLU A 95 -3.74 7.42 3.26
N ARG A 96 -3.60 6.15 2.84
CA ARG A 96 -3.87 5.05 3.76
C ARG A 96 -2.87 5.05 4.92
N ALA A 97 -1.61 5.27 4.62
CA ALA A 97 -0.60 5.35 5.66
C ALA A 97 -0.86 6.52 6.58
N GLY A 98 -1.31 7.63 6.02
CA GLY A 98 -1.59 8.82 6.80
C GLY A 98 -2.75 8.70 7.75
N THR A 99 -3.57 7.65 7.61
CA THR A 99 -4.62 7.37 8.56
C THR A 99 -4.04 6.98 9.92
N TYR A 100 -2.89 6.32 9.91
CA TYR A 100 -2.30 5.80 11.14
C TYR A 100 -1.01 6.51 11.54
N LEU A 101 -0.35 7.16 10.58
CA LEU A 101 0.93 7.79 10.82
C LEU A 101 0.83 9.27 10.48
N ASP A 102 1.62 10.08 11.17
CA ASP A 102 1.74 11.49 10.84
C ASP A 102 2.81 11.62 9.78
N ILE A 103 2.41 12.05 8.60
CA ILE A 103 3.32 12.16 7.48
C ILE A 103 3.39 13.62 7.05
N TYR A 104 4.58 14.20 7.12
CA TYR A 104 4.81 15.60 6.78
C TYR A 104 5.63 15.67 5.51
N ARG A 105 5.05 16.25 4.47
CA ARG A 105 5.79 16.45 3.26
C ARG A 105 6.84 17.48 3.53
N GLY A 106 8.01 17.24 3.00
CA GLY A 106 9.15 18.00 3.40
C GLY A 106 9.15 19.46 3.06
N VAL A 107 8.29 19.84 2.22
CA VAL A 107 8.31 21.19 1.78
C VAL A 107 8.14 22.20 2.84
N GLU A 108 7.36 21.89 3.81
CA GLU A 108 7.13 22.84 4.79
C GLU A 108 8.20 22.89 5.73
N ALA A 109 9.13 22.10 5.53
CA ALA A 109 10.27 22.18 6.36
C ALA A 109 10.83 23.57 6.34
#